data_392eb3321e12877908d57b7c4588cdba
#
_entry.id   392eb3321e12877908d57b7c4588cdba
#
_cell.length_a   1.000
_cell.length_b   1.000
_cell.length_c   1.000
_cell.angle_alpha   90.00
_cell.angle_beta   90.00
_cell.angle_gamma   90.00
#
_symmetry.space_group_name_H-M   'P 1'
#
loop_
_entity.id
_entity.type
_entity.pdbx_description
1 polymer ?
#
loop_
_entity_poly.entity_id
_entity_poly.type
_entity_poly.pdbx_seq_one_letter_code
_entity_poly.pdbx_strand_id
1 'polypeptide(L)'
;MEIKKIHQDFSVCKVMDYSLVNLNAEYSFIGKTDEEKSLVCVTSDVPPNVIQRDDGWKGFRVQGILDFSLIGILSKIAEILAKNSISIFVISTYNTDYVLIKKENYQKALDILE
;
A
#
# COMPACT_ATOMS: atom_id res chain seq x y z
N MET A 1 16.84 9.25 2.40
CA MET A 1 15.43 8.83 2.35
C MET A 1 15.22 7.73 3.37
N GLU A 2 14.25 7.91 4.21
CA GLU A 2 14.00 6.96 5.29
C GLU A 2 12.69 6.24 5.03
N ILE A 3 12.75 4.90 4.96
CA ILE A 3 11.55 4.08 4.76
C ILE A 3 11.43 3.10 5.91
N LYS A 4 10.19 2.81 6.30
CA LYS A 4 9.89 1.83 7.34
C LYS A 4 9.20 0.64 6.71
N LYS A 5 9.84 -0.53 6.79
CA LYS A 5 9.29 -1.78 6.27
C LYS A 5 8.08 -2.21 7.08
N ILE A 6 7.12 -2.79 6.39
CA ILE A 6 5.94 -3.39 7.02
C ILE A 6 6.01 -4.89 6.76
N HIS A 7 5.95 -5.69 7.83
CA HIS A 7 6.19 -7.13 7.71
C HIS A 7 4.99 -7.93 7.24
N GLN A 8 3.79 -7.37 7.35
CA GLN A 8 2.56 -8.06 6.98
C GLN A 8 2.42 -8.19 5.47
N ASP A 9 1.68 -9.20 5.04
CA ASP A 9 1.26 -9.35 3.66
C ASP A 9 -0.07 -8.65 3.47
N PHE A 10 -0.23 -7.98 2.33
CA PHE A 10 -1.41 -7.19 2.02
C PHE A 10 -2.17 -7.74 0.84
N SER A 11 -3.46 -7.45 0.83
CA SER A 11 -4.36 -7.74 -0.28
C SER A 11 -5.07 -6.47 -0.70
N VAL A 12 -5.20 -6.29 -2.02
CA VAL A 12 -5.98 -5.19 -2.61
C VAL A 12 -7.31 -5.80 -3.04
N CYS A 13 -8.40 -5.27 -2.48
CA CYS A 13 -9.70 -5.92 -2.58
C CYS A 13 -10.79 -4.98 -3.07
N LYS A 14 -11.82 -5.57 -3.65
CA LYS A 14 -13.10 -4.93 -3.86
C LYS A 14 -14.11 -5.68 -3.00
N VAL A 15 -14.90 -4.96 -2.21
CA VAL A 15 -15.86 -5.56 -1.29
C VAL A 15 -17.28 -5.16 -1.64
N MET A 16 -18.25 -5.96 -1.21
CA MET A 16 -19.66 -5.66 -1.44
C MET A 16 -20.10 -4.45 -0.62
N ASP A 17 -19.64 -4.38 0.62
CA ASP A 17 -19.80 -3.24 1.52
C ASP A 17 -18.76 -3.36 2.64
N TYR A 18 -18.73 -2.38 3.55
CA TYR A 18 -17.71 -2.34 4.61
C TYR A 18 -18.19 -2.90 5.95
N SER A 19 -19.36 -3.56 5.97
CA SER A 19 -19.97 -4.04 7.22
C SER A 19 -19.12 -5.10 7.93
N LEU A 20 -18.32 -5.86 7.19
CA LEU A 20 -17.51 -6.94 7.75
C LEU A 20 -16.02 -6.61 7.83
N VAL A 21 -15.65 -5.37 7.57
CA VAL A 21 -14.26 -4.92 7.66
C VAL A 21 -13.86 -4.75 9.12
N ASN A 22 -12.69 -5.26 9.47
CA ASN A 22 -12.13 -5.09 10.81
C ASN A 22 -11.47 -3.70 10.91
N LEU A 23 -12.23 -2.72 11.38
CA LEU A 23 -11.72 -1.34 11.53
C LEU A 23 -10.76 -1.18 12.72
N ASN A 24 -10.64 -2.21 13.56
CA ASN A 24 -9.66 -2.21 14.66
C ASN A 24 -8.32 -2.81 14.24
N ALA A 25 -8.19 -3.26 13.00
CA ALA A 25 -6.93 -3.78 12.50
C ALA A 25 -5.89 -2.66 12.40
N GLU A 26 -4.63 -3.03 12.52
CA GLU A 26 -3.52 -2.08 12.44
C GLU A 26 -3.46 -1.35 11.09
N TYR A 27 -3.80 -2.05 10.02
CA TYR A 27 -3.80 -1.50 8.66
C TYR A 27 -5.13 -1.80 7.97
N SER A 28 -5.88 -0.75 7.66
CA SER A 28 -7.13 -0.89 6.94
C SER A 28 -7.33 0.41 6.14
N PHE A 29 -7.26 0.30 4.83
CA PHE A 29 -7.35 1.46 3.93
C PHE A 29 -8.61 1.32 3.09
N ILE A 30 -9.51 2.28 3.21
CA ILE A 30 -10.81 2.28 2.53
C ILE A 30 -10.81 3.36 1.46
N GLY A 31 -11.14 2.97 0.22
CA GLY A 31 -11.34 3.91 -0.87
C GLY A 31 -12.72 3.71 -1.47
N LYS A 32 -13.69 4.42 -0.93
CA LYS A 32 -15.07 4.35 -1.42
C LYS A 32 -15.32 5.48 -2.40
N THR A 33 -15.77 5.11 -3.60
CA THR A 33 -16.16 6.07 -4.64
C THR A 33 -17.54 5.72 -5.16
N ASP A 34 -18.02 6.50 -6.12
CA ASP A 34 -19.26 6.20 -6.84
C ASP A 34 -19.14 4.95 -7.71
N GLU A 35 -17.94 4.52 -8.03
CA GLU A 35 -17.70 3.37 -8.92
C GLU A 35 -17.36 2.09 -8.18
N GLU A 36 -16.80 2.18 -6.98
CA GLU A 36 -16.32 0.98 -6.29
C GLU A 36 -16.18 1.15 -4.79
N LYS A 37 -16.12 0.02 -4.12
CA LYS A 37 -15.80 -0.06 -2.69
C LYS A 37 -14.50 -0.83 -2.55
N SER A 38 -13.39 -0.10 -2.48
CA SER A 38 -12.04 -0.66 -2.41
C SER A 38 -11.59 -0.81 -0.96
N LEU A 39 -10.81 -1.84 -0.70
CA LEU A 39 -10.22 -2.11 0.61
C LEU A 39 -8.82 -2.64 0.43
N VAL A 40 -7.84 -2.05 1.11
CA VAL A 40 -6.52 -2.63 1.22
C VAL A 40 -6.31 -3.00 2.68
N CYS A 41 -5.99 -4.24 2.94
CA CYS A 41 -5.82 -4.74 4.32
C CYS A 41 -4.79 -5.86 4.36
N VAL A 42 -4.41 -6.24 5.57
CA VAL A 42 -3.57 -7.41 5.78
C VAL A 42 -4.35 -8.63 5.26
N THR A 43 -3.66 -9.53 4.57
CA THR A 43 -4.30 -10.66 3.89
C THR A 43 -5.18 -11.49 4.82
N SER A 44 -4.75 -11.70 6.07
CA SER A 44 -5.55 -12.44 7.04
C SER A 44 -6.83 -11.73 7.48
N ASP A 45 -6.96 -10.44 7.17
CA ASP A 45 -8.13 -9.62 7.54
C ASP A 45 -9.12 -9.44 6.40
N VAL A 46 -8.90 -10.08 5.25
CA VAL A 46 -9.82 -9.96 4.11
C VAL A 46 -11.19 -10.46 4.54
N PRO A 47 -12.24 -9.62 4.42
CA PRO A 47 -13.57 -10.01 4.89
C PRO A 47 -14.24 -11.03 3.96
N PRO A 48 -15.17 -11.84 4.47
CA PRO A 48 -15.81 -12.88 3.67
C PRO A 48 -16.68 -12.35 2.52
N ASN A 49 -17.08 -11.09 2.56
CA ASN A 49 -17.88 -10.48 1.47
C ASN A 49 -17.02 -9.80 0.41
N VAL A 50 -15.76 -10.20 0.29
CA VAL A 50 -14.88 -9.74 -0.78
C VAL A 50 -15.43 -10.22 -2.13
N ILE A 51 -15.44 -9.32 -3.13
CA ILE A 51 -15.88 -9.62 -4.49
C ILE A 51 -14.69 -10.02 -5.37
N GLN A 52 -13.61 -9.27 -5.26
CA GLN A 52 -12.35 -9.52 -5.95
C GLN A 52 -11.20 -9.23 -5.02
N ARG A 53 -10.11 -9.97 -5.17
CA ARG A 53 -8.94 -9.76 -4.34
C ARG A 53 -7.66 -10.05 -5.13
N ASP A 54 -6.64 -9.27 -4.82
CA ASP A 54 -5.31 -9.45 -5.37
C ASP A 54 -4.34 -9.52 -4.20
N ASP A 55 -3.85 -10.71 -3.91
CA ASP A 55 -2.96 -10.99 -2.78
C ASP A 55 -1.50 -10.82 -3.19
N GLY A 56 -0.61 -10.97 -2.24
CA GLY A 56 0.83 -11.03 -2.51
C GLY A 56 1.50 -9.67 -2.60
N TRP A 57 1.01 -8.69 -1.85
CA TRP A 57 1.64 -7.39 -1.74
C TRP A 57 2.42 -7.26 -0.45
N LYS A 58 3.54 -6.58 -0.51
CA LYS A 58 4.34 -6.17 0.64
C LYS A 58 4.46 -4.66 0.62
N GLY A 59 4.68 -4.08 1.77
CA GLY A 59 4.67 -2.63 1.85
C GLY A 59 5.79 -2.02 2.66
N PHE A 60 5.98 -0.73 2.45
CA PHE A 60 6.74 0.13 3.33
C PHE A 60 6.06 1.49 3.37
N ARG A 61 6.38 2.27 4.37
CA ARG A 61 5.91 3.66 4.42
C ARG A 61 7.09 4.61 4.41
N VAL A 62 6.87 5.78 3.86
CA VAL A 62 7.86 6.85 3.87
C VAL A 62 7.87 7.45 5.27
N GLN A 63 9.03 7.42 5.90
CA GLN A 63 9.20 7.93 7.25
C GLN A 63 9.90 9.27 7.17
N GLY A 64 9.56 10.20 8.05
CA GLY A 64 10.22 11.49 8.09
C GLY A 64 9.26 12.62 8.41
N ILE A 65 9.79 13.83 8.33
CA ILE A 65 9.05 15.05 8.67
C ILE A 65 8.06 15.36 7.54
N LEU A 66 6.82 15.64 7.92
CA LEU A 66 5.77 16.06 6.99
C LEU A 66 6.06 17.49 6.54
N ASP A 67 6.65 17.64 5.39
CA ASP A 67 6.83 18.92 4.75
C ASP A 67 6.67 18.77 3.24
N PHE A 68 6.93 19.83 2.50
CA PHE A 68 6.82 19.83 1.05
C PHE A 68 7.75 18.85 0.36
N SER A 69 8.79 18.36 1.07
CA SER A 69 9.72 17.39 0.50
C SER A 69 9.10 16.00 0.31
N LEU A 70 7.99 15.70 0.99
CA LEU A 70 7.30 14.41 0.81
C LEU A 70 6.82 14.19 -0.63
N ILE A 71 6.34 15.23 -1.27
CA ILE A 71 5.90 15.14 -2.67
C ILE A 71 7.08 14.74 -3.56
N GLY A 72 8.23 15.36 -3.33
CA GLY A 72 9.44 15.04 -4.09
C GLY A 72 9.94 13.63 -3.82
N ILE A 73 9.83 13.17 -2.58
CA ILE A 73 10.28 11.83 -2.19
C ILE A 73 9.46 10.75 -2.90
N LEU A 74 8.14 10.85 -2.88
CA LEU A 74 7.28 9.87 -3.54
C LEU A 74 7.51 9.85 -5.06
N SER A 75 7.62 11.01 -5.67
CA SER A 75 7.93 11.14 -7.09
C SER A 75 9.24 10.45 -7.44
N LYS A 76 10.26 10.63 -6.61
CA LYS A 76 11.57 10.02 -6.80
C LYS A 76 11.52 8.49 -6.68
N ILE A 77 10.81 7.99 -5.67
CA ILE A 77 10.59 6.55 -5.50
C ILE A 77 9.90 5.97 -6.72
N ALA A 78 8.82 6.59 -7.15
CA ALA A 78 8.05 6.13 -8.30
C ALA A 78 8.90 6.10 -9.57
N GLU A 79 9.70 7.12 -9.80
CA GLU A 79 10.58 7.18 -10.96
C GLU A 79 11.63 6.08 -10.95
N ILE A 80 12.29 5.89 -9.82
CA ILE A 80 13.34 4.86 -9.68
C ILE A 80 12.76 3.47 -9.91
N LEU A 81 11.63 3.16 -9.30
CA LEU A 81 11.01 1.84 -9.43
C LEU A 81 10.46 1.61 -10.84
N ALA A 82 9.90 2.64 -11.47
CA ALA A 82 9.43 2.54 -12.85
C ALA A 82 10.58 2.23 -13.82
N LYS A 83 11.74 2.86 -13.62
CA LYS A 83 12.93 2.59 -14.43
C LYS A 83 13.42 1.16 -14.28
N ASN A 84 13.09 0.51 -13.19
CA ASN A 84 13.46 -0.88 -12.93
C ASN A 84 12.30 -1.85 -13.18
N SER A 85 11.26 -1.40 -13.88
CA SER A 85 10.09 -2.19 -14.26
C SER A 85 9.33 -2.77 -13.06
N ILE A 86 9.31 -2.03 -11.95
CA ILE A 86 8.59 -2.44 -10.73
C ILE A 86 7.34 -1.58 -10.60
N SER A 87 6.18 -2.22 -10.64
CA SER A 87 4.88 -1.56 -10.43
C SER A 87 4.65 -1.32 -8.96
N ILE A 88 3.98 -0.22 -8.64
CA ILE A 88 3.67 0.15 -7.27
C ILE A 88 2.18 0.46 -7.12
N PHE A 89 1.69 0.29 -5.90
CA PHE A 89 0.35 0.71 -5.49
C PHE A 89 0.54 1.65 -4.30
N VAL A 90 0.13 2.90 -4.45
CA VAL A 90 0.40 3.93 -3.45
C VAL A 90 -0.88 4.31 -2.73
N ILE A 91 -0.80 4.41 -1.41
CA ILE A 91 -1.89 4.92 -0.59
C ILE A 91 -1.35 6.11 0.20
N SER A 92 -1.91 7.27 -0.06
CA SER A 92 -1.55 8.48 0.66
C SER A 92 -2.55 8.72 1.78
N THR A 93 -2.04 8.82 3.01
CA THR A 93 -2.85 9.15 4.18
C THR A 93 -2.53 10.56 4.66
N TYR A 94 -3.18 10.99 5.73
CA TYR A 94 -2.94 12.32 6.28
C TYR A 94 -1.47 12.54 6.62
N ASN A 95 -0.83 11.54 7.21
CA ASN A 95 0.53 11.70 7.72
C ASN A 95 1.63 11.25 6.76
N THR A 96 1.35 10.30 5.87
CA THR A 96 2.43 9.74 5.05
C THR A 96 1.90 8.94 3.87
N ASP A 97 2.84 8.43 3.08
CA ASP A 97 2.55 7.56 1.95
C ASP A 97 2.95 6.13 2.26
N TYR A 98 2.08 5.20 1.87
CA TYR A 98 2.34 3.77 1.92
C TYR A 98 2.55 3.29 0.48
N VAL A 99 3.60 2.54 0.27
CA VAL A 99 3.92 1.99 -1.05
C VAL A 99 3.86 0.48 -0.96
N LEU A 100 2.99 -0.12 -1.77
CA LEU A 100 2.87 -1.57 -1.86
C LEU A 100 3.50 -2.05 -3.15
N ILE A 101 4.22 -3.15 -3.06
CA ILE A 101 4.96 -3.75 -4.15
C ILE A 101 4.69 -5.24 -4.13
N LYS A 102 4.55 -5.85 -5.29
CA LYS A 102 4.39 -7.30 -5.35
C LYS A 102 5.55 -7.99 -4.64
N LYS A 103 5.22 -8.99 -3.87
CA LYS A 103 6.11 -9.73 -2.99
C LYS A 103 7.39 -10.18 -3.69
N GLU A 104 7.29 -10.66 -4.93
CA GLU A 104 8.44 -11.13 -5.72
C GLU A 104 9.43 -10.02 -6.08
N ASN A 105 9.00 -8.76 -6.06
CA ASN A 105 9.84 -7.61 -6.37
C ASN A 105 10.25 -6.80 -5.15
N TYR A 106 9.74 -7.15 -3.97
CA TYR A 106 9.89 -6.32 -2.78
C TYR A 106 11.35 -6.14 -2.36
N GLN A 107 12.10 -7.24 -2.25
CA GLN A 107 13.50 -7.16 -1.83
C GLN A 107 14.35 -6.41 -2.85
N LYS A 108 14.10 -6.63 -4.14
CA LYS A 108 14.78 -5.89 -5.21
C LYS A 108 14.52 -4.39 -5.09
N ALA A 109 13.27 -4.02 -4.83
CA ALA A 109 12.90 -2.62 -4.67
C ALA A 109 13.61 -1.97 -3.48
N LEU A 110 13.66 -2.66 -2.35
CA LEU A 110 14.35 -2.16 -1.16
C LEU A 110 15.85 -1.97 -1.44
N ASP A 111 16.48 -2.91 -2.13
CA ASP A 111 17.89 -2.83 -2.46
C ASP A 111 18.19 -1.63 -3.36
N ILE A 112 17.31 -1.36 -4.32
CA ILE A 112 17.46 -0.23 -5.24
C ILE A 112 17.29 1.11 -4.50
N LEU A 113 16.38 1.17 -3.56
CA LEU A 113 16.06 2.41 -2.84
C LEU A 113 17.03 2.74 -1.72
N GLU A 114 17.81 1.78 -1.27
CA GLU A 114 18.77 1.98 -0.20
C GLU A 114 20.14 2.47 -0.69
#